data_b4c2129c8675f33165b85fcb490f9f7c
#
_entry.id   b4c2129c8675f33165b85fcb490f9f7c
#
_cell.length_a   1.000
_cell.length_b   1.000
_cell.length_c   1.000
_cell.angle_alpha   90.00
_cell.angle_beta   90.00
_cell.angle_gamma   90.00
#
_symmetry.space_group_name_H-M   'P 1'
#
loop_
_entity.id
_entity.type
_entity.pdbx_description
1 polymer ?
#
loop_
_entity_poly.entity_id
_entity_poly.type
_entity_poly.pdbx_seq_one_letter_code
_entity_poly.pdbx_strand_id
1 'polypeptide(L)'
;MAKSRKDRWEADRREALAAQRIWPVWARTVGGMIEAEAAVRFACPACKRLYDVDLESLATLRGRAWSLIERRARCKASKCRASGRFVAAGEPDDPFIWLAGGEGMPDWLVGARPRDHEPPPTDPPRPPAPPGVDPVRWAYAAERERKRMVRQARG
;
A
#
# COMPACT_ATOMS: atom_id res chain seq x y z
N MET A 1 10.78 39.71 13.62
CA MET A 1 9.72 39.26 14.56
C MET A 1 9.50 37.79 14.42
N ALA A 2 9.55 37.01 15.48
CA ALA A 2 9.24 35.59 15.44
C ALA A 2 7.72 35.41 15.27
N LYS A 3 7.30 34.63 14.30
CA LYS A 3 5.89 34.26 14.10
C LYS A 3 5.40 33.49 15.32
N SER A 4 4.20 33.82 15.81
CA SER A 4 3.62 33.13 16.94
C SER A 4 3.37 31.64 16.60
N ARG A 5 3.25 30.78 17.61
CA ARG A 5 2.94 29.36 17.44
C ARG A 5 1.63 29.17 16.69
N LYS A 6 0.65 30.06 16.92
CA LYS A 6 -0.63 30.08 16.21
C LYS A 6 -0.46 30.42 14.74
N ASP A 7 0.36 31.44 14.41
CA ASP A 7 0.57 31.83 13.01
C ASP A 7 1.29 30.74 12.20
N ARG A 8 2.22 30.01 12.82
CA ARG A 8 2.85 28.85 12.20
C ARG A 8 1.85 27.73 11.94
N TRP A 9 1.03 27.39 12.92
CA TRP A 9 0.02 26.35 12.77
C TRP A 9 -1.02 26.69 11.69
N GLU A 10 -1.45 27.94 11.60
CA GLU A 10 -2.36 28.40 10.55
C GLU A 10 -1.71 28.39 9.16
N ALA A 11 -0.42 28.74 9.07
CA ALA A 11 0.33 28.66 7.82
C ALA A 11 0.50 27.22 7.37
N ASP A 12 0.91 26.31 8.26
CA ASP A 12 1.07 24.89 7.99
C ASP A 12 -0.27 24.24 7.58
N ARG A 13 -1.37 24.66 8.22
CA ARG A 13 -2.71 24.20 7.85
C ARG A 13 -3.16 24.71 6.48
N ARG A 14 -2.87 25.97 6.13
CA ARG A 14 -3.19 26.52 4.80
C ARG A 14 -2.37 25.84 3.74
N GLU A 15 -1.10 25.59 3.99
CA GLU A 15 -0.21 24.87 3.07
C GLU A 15 -0.67 23.44 2.87
N ALA A 16 -1.04 22.72 3.93
CA ALA A 16 -1.61 21.38 3.86
C ALA A 16 -2.93 21.36 3.08
N LEU A 17 -3.81 22.34 3.28
CA LEU A 17 -5.07 22.46 2.52
C LEU A 17 -4.84 22.83 1.05
N ALA A 18 -3.84 23.68 0.78
CA ALA A 18 -3.45 24.03 -0.58
C ALA A 18 -2.82 22.83 -1.29
N ALA A 19 -1.98 22.08 -0.59
CA ALA A 19 -1.40 20.84 -1.08
C ALA A 19 -2.46 19.80 -1.42
N GLN A 20 -3.49 19.64 -0.58
CA GLN A 20 -4.61 18.73 -0.83
C GLN A 20 -5.37 19.04 -2.14
N ARG A 21 -5.36 20.29 -2.61
CA ARG A 21 -6.00 20.67 -3.87
C ARG A 21 -5.23 20.18 -5.11
N ILE A 22 -3.99 19.81 -4.97
CA ILE A 22 -3.15 19.31 -6.07
C ILE A 22 -3.54 17.87 -6.45
N TRP A 23 -4.08 17.11 -5.50
CA TRP A 23 -4.48 15.73 -5.74
C TRP A 23 -5.91 15.65 -6.27
N PRO A 24 -6.17 14.69 -7.18
CA PRO A 24 -7.53 14.43 -7.64
C PRO A 24 -8.44 14.05 -6.46
N VAL A 25 -9.73 14.34 -6.60
CA VAL A 25 -10.72 14.12 -5.52
C VAL A 25 -10.68 12.68 -5.01
N TRP A 26 -10.58 11.70 -5.91
CA TRP A 26 -10.53 10.28 -5.56
C TRP A 26 -9.32 9.89 -4.70
N ALA A 27 -8.21 10.63 -4.79
CA ALA A 27 -6.98 10.33 -4.05
C ALA A 27 -6.94 10.95 -2.64
N ARG A 28 -7.90 11.77 -2.28
CA ARG A 28 -7.88 12.55 -1.03
C ARG A 28 -8.25 11.74 0.20
N THR A 29 -9.04 10.68 0.04
CA THR A 29 -9.49 9.82 1.13
C THR A 29 -9.39 8.35 0.76
N VAL A 30 -9.28 7.49 1.77
CA VAL A 30 -9.29 6.03 1.58
C VAL A 30 -10.59 5.58 0.88
N GLY A 31 -11.73 6.14 1.27
CA GLY A 31 -13.01 5.85 0.62
C GLY A 31 -13.05 6.23 -0.86
N GLY A 32 -12.51 7.39 -1.22
CA GLY A 32 -12.39 7.82 -2.61
C GLY A 32 -11.50 6.91 -3.43
N MET A 33 -10.38 6.45 -2.86
CA MET A 33 -9.48 5.49 -3.50
C MET A 33 -10.15 4.12 -3.75
N ILE A 34 -10.96 3.64 -2.79
CA ILE A 34 -11.73 2.39 -2.94
C ILE A 34 -12.76 2.53 -4.06
N GLU A 35 -13.55 3.60 -4.07
CA GLU A 35 -14.57 3.87 -5.09
C GLU A 35 -13.99 4.00 -6.50
N ALA A 36 -12.78 4.56 -6.61
CA ALA A 36 -12.06 4.67 -7.88
C ALA A 36 -11.32 3.40 -8.28
N GLU A 37 -11.34 2.35 -7.44
CA GLU A 37 -10.56 1.12 -7.64
C GLU A 37 -9.07 1.41 -7.85
N ALA A 38 -8.55 2.44 -7.17
CA ALA A 38 -7.19 2.92 -7.33
C ALA A 38 -6.15 1.89 -6.86
N ALA A 39 -5.04 1.82 -7.59
CA ALA A 39 -3.86 1.11 -7.14
C ALA A 39 -3.08 1.99 -6.14
N VAL A 40 -3.02 1.58 -4.89
CA VAL A 40 -2.31 2.30 -3.84
C VAL A 40 -1.18 1.44 -3.30
N ARG A 41 0.02 2.03 -3.20
CA ARG A 41 1.20 1.32 -2.72
C ARG A 41 1.98 2.17 -1.73
N PHE A 42 2.63 1.48 -0.82
CA PHE A 42 3.67 2.05 0.03
C PHE A 42 5.00 1.99 -0.71
N ALA A 43 5.72 3.10 -0.75
CA ALA A 43 7.03 3.22 -1.39
C ALA A 43 8.12 3.40 -0.34
N CYS A 44 9.07 2.47 -0.28
CA CYS A 44 10.23 2.58 0.59
C CYS A 44 11.40 3.23 -0.15
N PRO A 45 11.92 4.37 0.33
CA PRO A 45 13.04 5.05 -0.32
C PRO A 45 14.38 4.32 -0.14
N ALA A 46 14.52 3.51 0.90
CA ALA A 46 15.77 2.81 1.20
C ALA A 46 15.93 1.52 0.39
N CYS A 47 14.95 0.62 0.40
CA CYS A 47 15.01 -0.63 -0.36
C CYS A 47 14.38 -0.54 -1.75
N LYS A 48 13.79 0.61 -2.11
CA LYS A 48 13.14 0.88 -3.40
C LYS A 48 12.07 -0.15 -3.78
N ARG A 49 11.31 -0.61 -2.80
CA ARG A 49 10.22 -1.56 -2.99
C ARG A 49 8.87 -0.87 -2.88
N LEU A 50 7.91 -1.40 -3.61
CA LEU A 50 6.50 -1.04 -3.55
C LEU A 50 5.72 -2.18 -2.91
N TYR A 51 4.86 -1.86 -1.95
CA TYR A 51 3.99 -2.82 -1.27
C TYR A 51 2.54 -2.41 -1.46
N ASP A 52 1.69 -3.35 -1.82
CA ASP A 52 0.26 -3.09 -1.94
C ASP A 52 -0.34 -2.69 -0.59
N VAL A 53 -1.24 -1.72 -0.63
CA VAL A 53 -1.99 -1.25 0.53
C VAL A 53 -3.39 -1.85 0.49
N ASP A 54 -3.77 -2.54 1.56
CA ASP A 54 -5.13 -3.03 1.75
C ASP A 54 -6.04 -1.88 2.22
N LEU A 55 -6.69 -1.23 1.27
CA LEU A 55 -7.55 -0.08 1.53
C LEU A 55 -8.79 -0.44 2.34
N GLU A 56 -9.35 -1.63 2.15
CA GLU A 56 -10.53 -2.08 2.90
C GLU A 56 -10.21 -2.28 4.38
N SER A 57 -9.10 -2.92 4.69
CA SER A 57 -8.62 -3.03 6.07
C SER A 57 -8.33 -1.67 6.68
N LEU A 58 -7.76 -0.77 5.91
CA LEU A 58 -7.48 0.59 6.35
C LEU A 58 -8.75 1.38 6.65
N ALA A 59 -9.77 1.26 5.78
CA ALA A 59 -11.08 1.87 5.99
C ALA A 59 -11.78 1.35 7.25
N THR A 60 -11.64 0.06 7.53
CA THR A 60 -12.17 -0.56 8.76
C THR A 60 -11.47 -0.02 10.01
N LEU A 61 -10.16 0.15 9.97
CA LEU A 61 -9.37 0.60 11.13
C LEU A 61 -9.42 2.11 11.36
N ARG A 62 -9.43 2.91 10.31
CA ARG A 62 -9.29 4.38 10.37
C ARG A 62 -10.51 5.14 9.86
N GLY A 63 -11.42 4.48 9.17
CA GLY A 63 -12.56 5.10 8.52
C GLY A 63 -12.29 5.50 7.06
N ARG A 64 -13.35 5.59 6.27
CA ARG A 64 -13.27 5.94 4.84
C ARG A 64 -12.85 7.40 4.59
N ALA A 65 -13.11 8.30 5.53
CA ALA A 65 -12.71 9.70 5.44
C ALA A 65 -11.23 9.96 5.74
N TRP A 66 -10.51 8.95 6.21
CA TRP A 66 -9.09 9.07 6.52
C TRP A 66 -8.25 9.25 5.25
N SER A 67 -7.16 10.01 5.33
CA SER A 67 -6.30 10.34 4.19
C SER A 67 -4.91 9.74 4.35
N LEU A 68 -4.37 9.22 3.24
CA LEU A 68 -2.97 8.78 3.13
C LEU A 68 -2.01 9.91 2.76
N ILE A 69 -2.55 11.07 2.38
CA ILE A 69 -1.75 12.25 2.01
C ILE A 69 -0.92 12.68 3.22
N GLU A 70 0.36 12.96 3.01
CA GLU A 70 1.33 13.34 4.05
C GLU A 70 1.58 12.27 5.12
N ARG A 71 1.06 11.07 4.96
CA ARG A 71 1.30 9.97 5.91
C ARG A 71 2.62 9.28 5.64
N ARG A 72 3.24 8.83 6.71
CA ARG A 72 4.43 7.99 6.71
C ARG A 72 4.13 6.64 7.34
N ALA A 73 4.80 5.61 6.86
CA ALA A 73 4.79 4.31 7.47
C ALA A 73 6.20 3.70 7.45
N ARG A 74 6.43 2.69 8.27
CA ARG A 74 7.68 1.95 8.27
C ARG A 74 7.63 0.85 7.22
N CYS A 75 8.76 0.63 6.55
CA CYS A 75 8.91 -0.47 5.61
C CYS A 75 8.69 -1.82 6.30
N LYS A 76 7.94 -2.69 5.64
CA LYS A 76 7.63 -4.04 6.13
C LYS A 76 8.80 -5.02 5.99
N ALA A 77 9.81 -4.69 5.19
CA ALA A 77 10.99 -5.55 5.05
C ALA A 77 11.73 -5.66 6.38
N SER A 78 11.97 -6.88 6.84
CA SER A 78 12.49 -7.18 8.18
C SER A 78 13.82 -6.49 8.52
N LYS A 79 14.64 -6.19 7.51
CA LYS A 79 15.95 -5.56 7.68
C LYS A 79 15.97 -4.06 7.32
N CYS A 80 14.90 -3.52 6.75
CA CYS A 80 14.89 -2.15 6.25
C CYS A 80 14.45 -1.14 7.31
N ARG A 81 13.22 -1.26 7.82
CA ARG A 81 12.59 -0.37 8.80
C ARG A 81 12.64 1.13 8.48
N ALA A 82 12.98 1.50 7.25
CA ALA A 82 12.98 2.89 6.82
C ALA A 82 11.56 3.45 6.78
N SER A 83 11.44 4.76 6.98
CA SER A 83 10.18 5.48 6.81
C SER A 83 9.94 5.75 5.33
N GLY A 84 8.72 5.53 4.86
CA GLY A 84 8.32 5.76 3.48
C GLY A 84 6.98 6.46 3.37
N ARG A 85 6.57 6.69 2.13
CA ARG A 85 5.35 7.40 1.74
C ARG A 85 4.47 6.53 0.87
N PHE A 86 3.31 7.04 0.52
CA PHE A 86 2.34 6.35 -0.32
C PHE A 86 2.27 6.96 -1.71
N VAL A 87 1.97 6.12 -2.68
CA VAL A 87 1.71 6.47 -4.07
C VAL A 87 0.38 5.86 -4.50
N ALA A 88 -0.31 6.51 -5.42
CA ALA A 88 -1.58 6.03 -5.94
C ALA A 88 -1.70 6.28 -7.43
N ALA A 89 -2.41 5.41 -8.13
CA ALA A 89 -2.79 5.57 -9.53
C ALA A 89 -4.27 5.20 -9.71
N GLY A 90 -4.99 5.96 -10.49
CA GLY A 90 -6.42 5.70 -10.75
C GLY A 90 -6.64 4.45 -11.59
N GLU A 91 -5.75 4.20 -12.56
CA GLU A 91 -5.79 3.03 -13.43
C GLU A 91 -4.43 2.35 -13.53
N PRO A 92 -4.37 1.06 -13.96
CA PRO A 92 -3.11 0.31 -14.06
C PRO A 92 -2.06 0.92 -15.00
N ASP A 93 -2.51 1.67 -16.00
CA ASP A 93 -1.64 2.32 -16.98
C ASP A 93 -1.32 3.78 -16.64
N ASP A 94 -1.94 4.32 -15.61
CA ASP A 94 -1.65 5.67 -15.14
C ASP A 94 -0.33 5.70 -14.36
N PRO A 95 0.45 6.78 -14.48
CA PRO A 95 1.62 6.95 -13.63
C PRO A 95 1.18 7.16 -12.17
N PHE A 96 1.96 6.65 -11.25
CA PHE A 96 1.74 6.92 -9.84
C PHE A 96 1.85 8.40 -9.50
N ILE A 97 0.96 8.88 -8.66
CA ILE A 97 1.03 10.19 -8.04
C ILE A 97 1.62 10.05 -6.62
N TRP A 98 2.47 11.00 -6.25
CA TRP A 98 3.09 11.07 -4.94
C TRP A 98 2.15 11.71 -3.92
N LEU A 99 1.85 11.00 -2.84
CA LEU A 99 0.93 11.49 -1.80
C LEU A 99 1.64 12.30 -0.70
N ALA A 100 2.66 13.05 -1.06
CA ALA A 100 3.37 13.96 -0.17
C ALA A 100 3.62 15.30 -0.85
N GLY A 101 3.28 16.40 -0.18
CA GLY A 101 3.42 17.74 -0.75
C GLY A 101 4.74 18.43 -0.45
N GLY A 102 5.42 18.05 0.63
CA GLY A 102 6.66 18.69 1.08
C GLY A 102 7.95 18.09 0.53
N GLU A 103 7.86 16.91 -0.08
CA GLU A 103 9.01 16.19 -0.64
C GLU A 103 8.73 15.83 -2.10
N GLY A 104 9.72 15.98 -2.96
CA GLY A 104 9.63 15.53 -4.35
C GLY A 104 9.51 14.01 -4.45
N MET A 105 8.79 13.54 -5.47
CA MET A 105 8.74 12.12 -5.79
C MET A 105 10.16 11.61 -6.11
N PRO A 106 10.61 10.49 -5.53
CA PRO A 106 11.91 9.92 -5.86
C PRO A 106 12.04 9.59 -7.35
N ASP A 107 13.21 9.81 -7.94
CA ASP A 107 13.46 9.61 -9.37
C ASP A 107 13.10 8.20 -9.86
N TRP A 108 13.33 7.18 -9.05
CA TRP A 108 13.01 5.79 -9.39
C TRP A 108 11.50 5.50 -9.49
N LEU A 109 10.65 6.41 -8.98
CA LEU A 109 9.18 6.33 -9.07
C LEU A 109 8.59 7.21 -10.18
N VAL A 110 9.34 8.17 -10.69
CA VAL A 110 8.85 9.08 -11.74
C VAL A 110 8.49 8.29 -12.99
N GLY A 111 7.24 8.40 -13.42
CA GLY A 111 6.72 7.66 -14.56
C GLY A 111 6.42 6.18 -14.31
N ALA A 112 6.68 5.66 -13.11
CA ALA A 112 6.31 4.30 -12.75
C ALA A 112 4.77 4.12 -12.74
N ARG A 113 4.31 2.97 -13.21
CA ARG A 113 2.90 2.61 -13.33
C ARG A 113 2.62 1.34 -12.53
N PRO A 114 1.39 1.12 -12.05
CA PRO A 114 1.03 -0.13 -11.37
C PRO A 114 1.39 -1.38 -12.16
N ARG A 115 1.18 -1.37 -13.46
CA ARG A 115 1.48 -2.50 -14.35
C ARG A 115 2.96 -2.86 -14.39
N ASP A 116 3.86 -1.88 -14.32
CA ASP A 116 5.31 -2.11 -14.38
C ASP A 116 5.88 -2.68 -13.07
N HIS A 117 5.12 -2.54 -11.99
CA HIS A 117 5.47 -2.96 -10.63
C HIS A 117 4.42 -3.91 -10.06
N GLU A 118 3.82 -4.75 -10.90
CA GLU A 118 3.02 -5.84 -10.37
C GLU A 118 3.88 -6.66 -9.42
N PRO A 119 3.37 -6.97 -8.21
CA PRO A 119 4.07 -7.89 -7.34
C PRO A 119 4.31 -9.18 -8.13
N PRO A 120 5.47 -9.83 -7.97
CA PRO A 120 5.70 -11.10 -8.62
C PRO A 120 4.47 -11.99 -8.33
N PRO A 121 3.99 -12.73 -9.34
CA PRO A 121 2.79 -13.53 -9.17
C PRO A 121 2.93 -14.31 -7.88
N THR A 122 1.99 -14.04 -6.96
CA THR A 122 1.92 -14.74 -5.69
C THR A 122 1.98 -16.21 -5.97
N ASP A 123 2.98 -16.87 -5.43
CA ASP A 123 3.26 -18.29 -5.47
C ASP A 123 2.77 -19.05 -6.73
N PRO A 124 3.58 -19.88 -7.35
CA PRO A 124 3.12 -20.73 -8.43
C PRO A 124 1.80 -21.37 -8.01
N PRO A 125 0.84 -21.53 -8.93
CA PRO A 125 -0.47 -22.09 -8.60
C PRO A 125 -0.26 -23.32 -7.74
N ARG A 126 -0.78 -23.27 -6.53
CA ARG A 126 -0.56 -24.34 -5.53
C ARG A 126 -0.97 -25.66 -6.15
N PRO A 127 -0.16 -26.69 -6.03
CA PRO A 127 -0.53 -27.99 -6.56
C PRO A 127 -1.88 -28.41 -5.96
N PRO A 128 -2.75 -29.06 -6.73
CA PRO A 128 -4.03 -29.52 -6.21
C PRO A 128 -3.82 -30.41 -5.00
N ALA A 129 -4.80 -30.42 -4.09
CA ALA A 129 -4.73 -31.25 -2.90
C ALA A 129 -4.53 -32.72 -3.29
N PRO A 130 -3.60 -33.46 -2.63
CA PRO A 130 -3.44 -34.88 -2.86
C PRO A 130 -4.73 -35.66 -2.53
N PRO A 131 -4.92 -36.86 -3.11
CA PRO A 131 -6.04 -37.71 -2.73
C PRO A 131 -6.08 -37.95 -1.21
N GLY A 132 -7.27 -37.84 -0.61
CA GLY A 132 -7.47 -38.03 0.84
C GLY A 132 -7.20 -36.78 1.68
N VAL A 133 -6.86 -35.65 1.08
CA VAL A 133 -6.68 -34.37 1.76
C VAL A 133 -7.82 -33.42 1.41
N ASP A 134 -8.41 -32.78 2.42
CA ASP A 134 -9.43 -31.75 2.22
C ASP A 134 -8.87 -30.57 1.38
N PRO A 135 -9.44 -30.29 0.18
CA PRO A 135 -8.96 -29.21 -0.69
C PRO A 135 -9.01 -27.83 -0.03
N VAL A 136 -10.03 -27.56 0.78
CA VAL A 136 -10.18 -26.26 1.44
C VAL A 136 -9.09 -26.10 2.48
N ARG A 137 -8.90 -27.11 3.32
CA ARG A 137 -7.84 -27.08 4.35
C ARG A 137 -6.44 -27.00 3.72
N TRP A 138 -6.23 -27.70 2.61
CA TRP A 138 -4.98 -27.64 1.84
C TRP A 138 -4.70 -26.23 1.32
N ALA A 139 -5.69 -25.54 0.79
CA ALA A 139 -5.56 -24.22 0.21
C ALA A 139 -5.06 -23.17 1.22
N TYR A 140 -5.49 -23.30 2.50
CA TYR A 140 -5.13 -22.35 3.56
C TYR A 140 -3.99 -22.82 4.47
N ALA A 141 -3.49 -24.04 4.31
CA ALA A 141 -2.46 -24.61 5.16
C ALA A 141 -1.07 -24.02 4.88
N ALA A 142 -0.30 -23.79 5.94
CA ALA A 142 1.12 -23.48 5.84
C ALA A 142 1.93 -24.69 5.36
N GLU A 143 3.13 -24.47 4.83
CA GLU A 143 3.96 -25.54 4.26
C GLU A 143 4.20 -26.71 5.22
N ARG A 144 4.48 -26.42 6.51
CA ARG A 144 4.65 -27.45 7.53
C ARG A 144 3.39 -28.29 7.75
N GLU A 145 2.23 -27.64 7.72
CA GLU A 145 0.94 -28.30 7.87
C GLU A 145 0.61 -29.18 6.67
N ARG A 146 0.91 -28.71 5.46
CA ARG A 146 0.76 -29.51 4.22
C ARG A 146 1.62 -30.76 4.26
N LYS A 147 2.87 -30.69 4.67
CA LYS A 147 3.76 -31.85 4.84
C LYS A 147 3.17 -32.85 5.83
N ARG A 148 2.54 -32.38 6.90
CA ARG A 148 1.87 -33.26 7.88
C ARG A 148 0.63 -33.93 7.28
N MET A 149 -0.21 -33.17 6.55
CA MET A 149 -1.40 -33.69 5.88
C MET A 149 -1.06 -34.81 4.87
N VAL A 150 0.00 -34.61 4.07
CA VAL A 150 0.48 -35.63 3.12
C VAL A 150 0.93 -36.91 3.85
N ARG A 151 1.65 -36.79 4.98
CA ARG A 151 2.05 -37.94 5.78
C ARG A 151 0.85 -38.70 6.35
N GLN A 152 -0.15 -37.96 6.85
CA GLN A 152 -1.38 -38.56 7.40
C GLN A 152 -2.22 -39.25 6.32
N ALA A 153 -2.27 -38.71 5.11
CA ALA A 153 -3.01 -39.31 4.00
C ALA A 153 -2.34 -40.56 3.42
N ARG A 154 -1.02 -40.73 3.64
CA ARG A 154 -0.26 -41.92 3.18
C ARG A 154 -0.22 -43.07 4.23
N GLY A 155 -0.59 -42.80 5.47
CA GLY A 155 -0.68 -43.79 6.51
C GLY A 155 -2.04 -44.46 6.54
#